data_fadec295a98687e4bc1e6afcd4c363f7
#
_entry.id   fadec295a98687e4bc1e6afcd4c363f7
#
_cell.length_a   1.000
_cell.length_b   1.000
_cell.length_c   1.000
_cell.angle_alpha   90.00
_cell.angle_beta   90.00
_cell.angle_gamma   90.00
#
_symmetry.space_group_name_H-M   'P 1'
#
loop_
_entity.id
_entity.type
_entity.pdbx_description
1 polymer ?
#
loop_
_entity_poly.entity_id
_entity_poly.type
_entity_poly.pdbx_seq_one_letter_code
_entity_poly.pdbx_strand_id
1 'polypeptide(L)'
;MKIDISYIIRNENTLWNSIRWGEKPVCKCGCSDLYRTADGRYKCKECGYTFSDTANTLLQNSKLPKWKWLYAIYTLAAQRSISVRELAGMITVSKSSAWLMLQKIRSYMSLDTVDMSGVVCLDEAHIGGWQGMHLNKKMEYMRNHHYIPEGETKYTKKQILAASSEKKQHILCGVNAEGKAQVTHIKGQITKDIIKQVVKQNGITHIISDESKLYQGIKGVTTEQSNHSKHIFMTEGGHSSNPCENRFSWVKRIVGCYHTHTADKYLQLYLN
;
A
#
# COMPACT_ATOMS: atom_id res chain seq x y z
N MET A 1 -12.45 -8.64 16.41
CA MET A 1 -12.67 -7.84 17.65
C MET A 1 -13.28 -6.51 17.24
N LYS A 2 -14.53 -6.22 17.65
CA LYS A 2 -15.15 -4.91 17.41
C LYS A 2 -14.69 -3.96 18.51
N ILE A 3 -14.03 -2.87 18.16
CA ILE A 3 -13.70 -1.83 19.14
C ILE A 3 -14.97 -1.03 19.45
N ASP A 4 -15.20 -0.77 20.71
CA ASP A 4 -16.30 0.10 21.14
C ASP A 4 -15.90 1.57 20.91
N ILE A 5 -16.65 2.24 20.02
CA ILE A 5 -16.45 3.66 19.72
C ILE A 5 -16.57 4.49 20.99
N SER A 6 -17.49 4.13 21.90
CA SER A 6 -17.68 4.83 23.18
C SER A 6 -16.44 4.75 24.07
N TYR A 7 -15.70 3.65 24.03
CA TYR A 7 -14.42 3.51 24.70
C TYR A 7 -13.37 4.46 24.11
N ILE A 8 -13.26 4.52 22.78
CA ILE A 8 -12.31 5.43 22.11
C ILE A 8 -12.62 6.89 22.44
N ILE A 9 -13.91 7.28 22.42
CA ILE A 9 -14.33 8.66 22.71
C ILE A 9 -13.93 9.04 24.13
N ARG A 10 -14.22 8.18 25.12
CA ARG A 10 -13.90 8.46 26.53
C ARG A 10 -12.41 8.51 26.81
N ASN A 11 -11.60 7.79 26.05
CA ASN A 11 -10.17 7.62 26.31
C ASN A 11 -9.29 8.24 25.21
N GLU A 12 -9.82 9.11 24.34
CA GLU A 12 -9.12 9.60 23.13
C GLU A 12 -7.76 10.22 23.44
N ASN A 13 -7.65 11.00 24.51
CA ASN A 13 -6.39 11.66 24.88
C ASN A 13 -5.35 10.65 25.41
N THR A 14 -5.78 9.72 26.25
CA THR A 14 -4.91 8.68 26.80
C THR A 14 -4.39 7.75 25.71
N LEU A 15 -5.29 7.29 24.83
CA LEU A 15 -4.94 6.45 23.69
C LEU A 15 -4.00 7.17 22.73
N TRP A 16 -4.28 8.44 22.41
CA TRP A 16 -3.44 9.23 21.53
C TRP A 16 -2.04 9.43 22.12
N ASN A 17 -1.95 9.80 23.39
CA ASN A 17 -0.68 10.01 24.08
C ASN A 17 0.15 8.71 24.14
N SER A 18 -0.50 7.58 24.42
CA SER A 18 0.15 6.26 24.43
C SER A 18 0.71 5.89 23.05
N ILE A 19 -0.05 6.12 21.97
CA ILE A 19 0.42 5.87 20.61
C ILE A 19 1.60 6.78 20.24
N ARG A 20 1.53 8.05 20.63
CA ARG A 20 2.53 9.05 20.26
C ARG A 20 3.84 8.94 21.02
N TRP A 21 3.78 8.73 22.32
CA TRP A 21 4.92 8.86 23.22
C TRP A 21 5.17 7.62 24.10
N GLY A 22 4.31 6.62 24.04
CA GLY A 22 4.35 5.51 24.96
C GLY A 22 3.85 5.93 26.35
N GLU A 23 4.77 6.18 27.29
CA GLU A 23 4.41 6.49 28.67
C GLU A 23 4.22 7.99 28.93
N LYS A 24 5.17 8.84 28.48
CA LYS A 24 5.19 10.28 28.83
C LYS A 24 5.47 11.13 27.58
N PRO A 25 4.84 12.33 27.52
CA PRO A 25 5.15 13.31 26.47
C PRO A 25 6.62 13.71 26.53
N VAL A 26 7.24 13.84 25.32
CA VAL A 26 8.63 14.23 25.17
C VAL A 26 8.73 15.38 24.18
N CYS A 27 9.54 16.38 24.49
CA CYS A 27 9.86 17.50 23.61
C CYS A 27 10.82 17.06 22.49
N LYS A 28 10.86 17.80 21.41
CA LYS A 28 11.82 17.58 20.29
C LYS A 28 13.29 17.63 20.73
N CYS A 29 13.62 18.26 21.85
CA CYS A 29 14.97 18.27 22.43
C CYS A 29 15.29 17.03 23.29
N GLY A 30 14.34 16.08 23.43
CA GLY A 30 14.50 14.89 24.26
C GLY A 30 14.03 15.04 25.71
N CYS A 31 13.74 16.27 26.17
CA CYS A 31 13.32 16.53 27.54
C CYS A 31 11.88 16.06 27.80
N SER A 32 11.64 15.41 28.93
CA SER A 32 10.31 15.00 29.40
C SER A 32 9.75 15.92 30.51
N ASP A 33 10.54 16.89 30.97
CA ASP A 33 10.06 17.86 31.98
C ASP A 33 9.25 18.98 31.29
N LEU A 34 7.95 18.73 31.21
CA LEU A 34 6.98 19.54 30.51
C LEU A 34 5.89 20.01 31.47
N TYR A 35 5.33 21.19 31.21
CA TYR A 35 4.10 21.62 31.85
C TYR A 35 3.03 21.99 30.81
N ARG A 36 1.78 21.94 31.23
CA ARG A 36 0.65 22.36 30.38
C ARG A 36 0.41 23.84 30.54
N THR A 37 0.29 24.53 29.42
CA THR A 37 -0.15 25.91 29.32
C THR A 37 -1.67 26.01 29.49
N ALA A 38 -2.20 27.20 29.77
CA ALA A 38 -3.64 27.41 29.94
C ALA A 38 -4.49 27.02 28.73
N ASP A 39 -3.92 27.10 27.50
CA ASP A 39 -4.54 26.66 26.27
C ASP A 39 -4.35 25.15 25.97
N GLY A 40 -3.87 24.36 26.94
CA GLY A 40 -3.74 22.91 26.85
C GLY A 40 -2.53 22.39 26.08
N ARG A 41 -1.62 23.28 25.61
CA ARG A 41 -0.37 22.87 24.94
C ARG A 41 0.68 22.44 25.97
N TYR A 42 1.71 21.75 25.51
CA TYR A 42 2.88 21.42 26.30
C TYR A 42 3.96 22.50 26.09
N LYS A 43 4.64 22.91 27.18
CA LYS A 43 5.84 23.76 27.11
C LYS A 43 6.99 23.07 27.82
N CYS A 44 8.13 22.99 27.13
CA CYS A 44 9.34 22.40 27.67
C CYS A 44 10.03 23.37 28.64
N LYS A 45 10.44 22.89 29.80
CA LYS A 45 11.14 23.69 30.79
C LYS A 45 12.59 23.99 30.37
N GLU A 46 13.22 23.08 29.63
CA GLU A 46 14.61 23.27 29.18
C GLU A 46 14.73 24.24 28.00
N CYS A 47 14.06 23.93 26.87
CA CYS A 47 14.22 24.70 25.65
C CYS A 47 13.10 25.72 25.39
N GLY A 48 12.10 25.83 26.27
CA GLY A 48 10.99 26.77 26.12
C GLY A 48 10.02 26.49 24.97
N TYR A 49 10.26 25.44 24.16
CA TYR A 49 9.44 25.11 23.01
C TYR A 49 8.02 24.73 23.42
N THR A 50 7.04 25.35 22.77
CA THR A 50 5.60 25.08 23.02
C THR A 50 5.00 24.33 21.86
N PHE A 51 4.27 23.24 22.14
CA PHE A 51 3.68 22.38 21.11
C PHE A 51 2.37 21.73 21.56
N SER A 52 1.51 21.41 20.62
CA SER A 52 0.31 20.60 20.88
C SER A 52 0.65 19.10 20.82
N ASP A 53 -0.21 18.29 21.40
CA ASP A 53 -0.11 16.82 21.29
C ASP A 53 -0.35 16.28 19.87
N THR A 54 -0.80 17.11 18.93
CA THR A 54 -0.97 16.77 17.52
C THR A 54 0.10 17.35 16.61
N ALA A 55 1.00 18.23 17.14
CA ALA A 55 2.04 18.85 16.33
C ALA A 55 3.00 17.80 15.73
N ASN A 56 3.40 17.98 14.46
CA ASN A 56 4.26 17.06 13.73
C ASN A 56 3.74 15.60 13.64
N THR A 57 2.42 15.46 13.61
CA THR A 57 1.76 14.16 13.42
C THR A 57 0.75 14.22 12.27
N LEU A 58 0.19 13.07 11.93
CA LEU A 58 -0.89 13.00 10.93
C LEU A 58 -2.14 13.81 11.32
N LEU A 59 -2.32 14.12 12.61
CA LEU A 59 -3.43 14.93 13.15
C LEU A 59 -3.13 16.44 13.14
N GLN A 60 -1.94 16.86 12.73
CA GLN A 60 -1.59 18.28 12.70
C GLN A 60 -2.58 19.09 11.87
N ASN A 61 -3.04 20.21 12.43
CA ASN A 61 -4.02 21.12 11.83
C ASN A 61 -5.41 20.49 11.57
N SER A 62 -5.69 19.33 12.14
CA SER A 62 -7.02 18.72 12.04
C SER A 62 -8.01 19.44 12.95
N LYS A 63 -9.20 19.77 12.39
CA LYS A 63 -10.34 20.26 13.16
C LYS A 63 -11.23 19.11 13.69
N LEU A 64 -10.96 17.88 13.26
CA LEU A 64 -11.71 16.72 13.72
C LEU A 64 -11.20 16.24 15.06
N PRO A 65 -12.07 15.81 15.99
CA PRO A 65 -11.65 15.23 17.27
C PRO A 65 -10.80 13.98 17.07
N LYS A 66 -9.90 13.72 18.02
CA LYS A 66 -8.91 12.64 17.95
C LYS A 66 -9.54 11.26 17.80
N TRP A 67 -10.68 11.02 18.47
CA TRP A 67 -11.35 9.74 18.43
C TRP A 67 -11.73 9.31 17.01
N LYS A 68 -12.06 10.25 16.12
CA LYS A 68 -12.37 9.94 14.70
C LYS A 68 -11.15 9.45 13.96
N TRP A 69 -9.99 10.03 14.24
CA TRP A 69 -8.71 9.58 13.69
C TRP A 69 -8.29 8.24 14.25
N LEU A 70 -8.36 8.06 15.56
CA LEU A 70 -8.06 6.79 16.25
C LEU A 70 -8.92 5.66 15.70
N TYR A 71 -10.22 5.91 15.52
CA TYR A 71 -11.12 4.93 14.95
C TYR A 71 -10.78 4.58 13.50
N ALA A 72 -10.46 5.59 12.67
CA ALA A 72 -10.05 5.37 11.27
C ALA A 72 -8.75 4.57 11.18
N ILE A 73 -7.74 4.91 11.99
CA ILE A 73 -6.46 4.19 12.07
C ILE A 73 -6.70 2.74 12.49
N TYR A 74 -7.44 2.53 13.58
CA TYR A 74 -7.74 1.19 14.08
C TYR A 74 -8.48 0.36 13.04
N THR A 75 -9.52 0.92 12.41
CA THR A 75 -10.32 0.19 11.42
C THR A 75 -9.47 -0.22 10.22
N LEU A 76 -8.62 0.69 9.74
CA LEU A 76 -7.72 0.39 8.62
C LEU A 76 -6.71 -0.72 9.00
N ALA A 77 -6.15 -0.66 10.21
CA ALA A 77 -5.19 -1.65 10.70
C ALA A 77 -5.85 -3.03 10.95
N ALA A 78 -7.05 -3.05 11.55
CA ALA A 78 -7.73 -4.29 11.92
C ALA A 78 -8.39 -4.99 10.72
N GLN A 79 -9.00 -4.22 9.81
CA GLN A 79 -9.72 -4.73 8.63
C GLN A 79 -8.86 -4.72 7.36
N ARG A 80 -7.67 -4.14 7.42
CA ARG A 80 -6.74 -3.95 6.29
C ARG A 80 -7.29 -3.11 5.13
N SER A 81 -8.57 -2.79 5.13
CA SER A 81 -9.21 -1.89 4.17
C SER A 81 -10.58 -1.45 4.67
N ILE A 82 -10.98 -0.25 4.30
CA ILE A 82 -12.32 0.30 4.52
C ILE A 82 -12.67 1.24 3.38
N SER A 83 -13.92 1.23 2.93
CA SER A 83 -14.37 2.18 1.91
C SER A 83 -14.57 3.57 2.51
N VAL A 84 -14.39 4.61 1.67
CA VAL A 84 -14.62 6.01 2.08
C VAL A 84 -16.05 6.22 2.57
N ARG A 85 -17.02 5.57 1.91
CA ARG A 85 -18.45 5.70 2.27
C ARG A 85 -18.76 5.08 3.63
N GLU A 86 -18.18 3.92 3.89
CA GLU A 86 -18.34 3.20 5.14
C GLU A 86 -17.72 3.98 6.31
N LEU A 87 -16.46 4.42 6.17
CA LEU A 87 -15.82 5.25 7.19
C LEU A 87 -16.59 6.53 7.46
N ALA A 88 -17.03 7.24 6.41
CA ALA A 88 -17.81 8.46 6.53
C ALA A 88 -19.10 8.27 7.35
N GLY A 89 -19.80 7.14 7.14
CA GLY A 89 -20.99 6.78 7.92
C GLY A 89 -20.65 6.47 9.38
N MET A 90 -19.60 5.68 9.62
CA MET A 90 -19.22 5.24 10.99
C MET A 90 -18.81 6.40 11.91
N ILE A 91 -18.04 7.37 11.39
CA ILE A 91 -17.54 8.48 12.21
C ILE A 91 -18.28 9.80 11.96
N THR A 92 -19.35 9.77 11.18
CA THR A 92 -20.21 10.93 10.88
C THR A 92 -19.39 12.13 10.38
N VAL A 93 -18.80 11.97 9.21
CA VAL A 93 -18.09 13.04 8.47
C VAL A 93 -18.49 13.03 6.99
N SER A 94 -18.13 14.09 6.25
CA SER A 94 -18.32 14.09 4.81
C SER A 94 -17.44 13.04 4.12
N LYS A 95 -17.88 12.54 2.96
CA LYS A 95 -17.06 11.61 2.14
C LYS A 95 -15.70 12.20 1.80
N SER A 96 -15.63 13.51 1.51
CA SER A 96 -14.38 14.20 1.23
C SER A 96 -13.44 14.20 2.43
N SER A 97 -13.98 14.44 3.64
CA SER A 97 -13.18 14.37 4.88
C SER A 97 -12.68 12.95 5.15
N ALA A 98 -13.54 11.95 5.01
CA ALA A 98 -13.13 10.54 5.18
C ALA A 98 -12.06 10.13 4.16
N TRP A 99 -12.20 10.56 2.91
CA TRP A 99 -11.21 10.31 1.87
C TRP A 99 -9.85 10.95 2.22
N LEU A 100 -9.83 12.22 2.60
CA LEU A 100 -8.61 12.92 3.02
C LEU A 100 -7.95 12.25 4.23
N MET A 101 -8.74 11.82 5.22
CA MET A 101 -8.24 11.08 6.37
C MET A 101 -7.53 9.79 5.94
N LEU A 102 -8.18 8.97 5.12
CA LEU A 102 -7.60 7.71 4.63
C LEU A 102 -6.33 7.95 3.81
N GLN A 103 -6.30 8.95 2.93
CA GLN A 103 -5.09 9.28 2.17
C GLN A 103 -3.95 9.72 3.10
N LYS A 104 -4.25 10.53 4.10
CA LYS A 104 -3.27 10.97 5.08
C LYS A 104 -2.70 9.81 5.91
N ILE A 105 -3.55 8.90 6.37
CA ILE A 105 -3.11 7.68 7.09
C ILE A 105 -2.21 6.84 6.20
N ARG A 106 -2.61 6.55 4.96
CA ARG A 106 -1.80 5.77 4.01
C ARG A 106 -0.46 6.43 3.67
N SER A 107 -0.43 7.77 3.56
CA SER A 107 0.84 8.50 3.37
C SER A 107 1.79 8.34 4.56
N TYR A 108 1.27 8.24 5.78
CA TYR A 108 2.09 7.95 6.95
C TYR A 108 2.59 6.50 6.97
N MET A 109 1.77 5.54 6.53
CA MET A 109 2.20 4.15 6.40
C MET A 109 3.35 3.99 5.40
N SER A 110 3.41 4.84 4.35
CA SER A 110 4.51 4.81 3.37
C SER A 110 5.86 5.29 3.90
N LEU A 111 5.90 5.85 5.11
CA LEU A 111 7.15 6.25 5.77
C LEU A 111 7.86 5.06 6.45
N ASP A 112 7.14 3.98 6.67
CA ASP A 112 7.72 2.74 7.21
C ASP A 112 8.45 2.01 6.07
N THR A 113 9.77 1.98 6.15
CA THR A 113 10.64 1.33 5.16
C THR A 113 10.96 -0.08 5.59
N VAL A 114 10.69 -1.04 4.70
CA VAL A 114 11.07 -2.44 4.91
C VAL A 114 12.49 -2.62 4.38
N ASP A 115 13.38 -3.21 5.18
CA ASP A 115 14.70 -3.60 4.71
C ASP A 115 14.56 -4.77 3.73
N MET A 116 14.92 -4.52 2.48
CA MET A 116 14.91 -5.49 1.38
C MET A 116 16.32 -5.92 0.98
N SER A 117 17.31 -5.78 1.86
CA SER A 117 18.67 -6.24 1.58
C SER A 117 18.79 -7.78 1.67
N GLY A 118 19.84 -8.33 1.03
CA GLY A 118 20.14 -9.76 1.11
C GLY A 118 19.24 -10.63 0.24
N VAL A 119 18.57 -11.60 0.84
CA VAL A 119 17.71 -12.60 0.15
C VAL A 119 16.28 -12.08 0.05
N VAL A 120 15.76 -11.96 -1.17
CA VAL A 120 14.42 -11.44 -1.43
C VAL A 120 13.68 -12.29 -2.47
N CYS A 121 12.46 -12.68 -2.16
CA CYS A 121 11.54 -13.19 -3.15
C CYS A 121 10.99 -12.01 -3.96
N LEU A 122 11.20 -11.99 -5.28
CA LEU A 122 10.69 -10.97 -6.19
C LEU A 122 9.72 -11.58 -7.19
N ASP A 123 8.61 -10.91 -7.42
CA ASP A 123 7.63 -11.31 -8.41
C ASP A 123 6.83 -10.10 -8.91
N GLU A 124 6.30 -10.19 -10.13
CA GLU A 124 5.48 -9.16 -10.74
C GLU A 124 4.03 -9.57 -10.93
N ALA A 125 3.12 -8.61 -10.78
CA ALA A 125 1.71 -8.82 -11.06
C ALA A 125 1.06 -7.61 -11.73
N HIS A 126 -0.14 -7.83 -12.24
CA HIS A 126 -0.95 -6.80 -12.87
C HIS A 126 -2.23 -6.58 -12.06
N ILE A 127 -2.56 -5.30 -11.82
CA ILE A 127 -3.82 -4.90 -11.21
C ILE A 127 -4.67 -4.18 -12.27
N GLY A 128 -5.98 -4.41 -12.20
CA GLY A 128 -6.92 -3.84 -13.15
C GLY A 128 -6.90 -4.53 -14.51
N GLY A 129 -7.35 -3.83 -15.52
CA GLY A 129 -7.59 -4.43 -16.83
C GLY A 129 -8.85 -5.30 -16.84
N TRP A 130 -9.09 -5.98 -17.93
CA TRP A 130 -10.34 -6.70 -18.17
C TRP A 130 -10.17 -8.21 -17.93
N GLN A 131 -9.56 -8.56 -16.80
CA GLN A 131 -9.38 -9.96 -16.45
C GLN A 131 -10.75 -10.60 -16.12
N GLY A 132 -10.99 -11.79 -16.64
CA GLY A 132 -12.21 -12.58 -16.37
C GLY A 132 -13.42 -12.30 -17.27
N MET A 133 -13.41 -11.26 -18.11
CA MET A 133 -14.48 -11.08 -19.10
C MET A 133 -14.28 -11.96 -20.33
N HIS A 134 -15.34 -12.64 -20.75
CA HIS A 134 -15.35 -13.34 -22.05
C HIS A 134 -15.07 -12.37 -23.20
N LEU A 135 -14.35 -12.83 -24.23
CA LEU A 135 -13.92 -12.03 -25.38
C LEU A 135 -15.07 -11.22 -26.01
N ASN A 136 -16.25 -11.84 -26.16
CA ASN A 136 -17.44 -11.20 -26.73
C ASN A 136 -17.95 -10.04 -25.87
N LYS A 137 -17.98 -10.18 -24.53
CA LYS A 137 -18.34 -9.10 -23.61
C LYS A 137 -17.30 -7.96 -23.60
N LYS A 138 -16.03 -8.30 -23.77
CA LYS A 138 -14.97 -7.30 -23.93
C LYS A 138 -15.16 -6.47 -25.20
N MET A 139 -15.48 -7.13 -26.29
CA MET A 139 -15.76 -6.46 -27.57
C MET A 139 -17.00 -5.57 -27.49
N GLU A 140 -18.07 -6.03 -26.90
CA GLU A 140 -19.30 -5.26 -26.69
C GLU A 140 -19.05 -4.02 -25.83
N TYR A 141 -18.36 -4.17 -24.71
CA TYR A 141 -17.97 -3.02 -23.88
C TYR A 141 -17.09 -2.03 -24.61
N MET A 142 -16.12 -2.49 -25.41
CA MET A 142 -15.23 -1.62 -26.18
C MET A 142 -16.00 -0.82 -27.23
N ARG A 143 -16.98 -1.42 -27.89
CA ARG A 143 -17.89 -0.73 -28.81
C ARG A 143 -18.70 0.36 -28.09
N ASN A 144 -19.32 0.01 -26.97
CA ASN A 144 -20.20 0.91 -26.22
C ASN A 144 -19.46 2.10 -25.61
N HIS A 145 -18.13 2.02 -25.44
CA HIS A 145 -17.31 3.08 -24.86
C HIS A 145 -16.36 3.74 -25.86
N HIS A 146 -16.61 3.57 -27.17
CA HIS A 146 -15.83 4.19 -28.25
C HIS A 146 -14.31 3.98 -28.17
N TYR A 147 -13.85 2.86 -27.57
CA TYR A 147 -12.43 2.48 -27.58
C TYR A 147 -11.97 1.93 -28.93
N ILE A 148 -12.85 1.92 -29.90
CA ILE A 148 -12.69 1.33 -31.21
C ILE A 148 -13.03 2.40 -32.24
N PRO A 149 -12.18 2.68 -33.25
CA PRO A 149 -12.46 3.66 -34.28
C PRO A 149 -13.79 3.39 -34.99
N GLU A 150 -14.54 4.45 -35.28
CA GLU A 150 -15.75 4.34 -36.08
C GLU A 150 -15.40 3.77 -37.47
N GLY A 151 -16.16 2.77 -37.91
CA GLY A 151 -15.97 2.12 -39.21
C GLY A 151 -15.23 0.78 -39.21
N GLU A 152 -14.55 0.41 -38.11
CA GLU A 152 -13.93 -0.92 -38.01
C GLU A 152 -14.94 -1.98 -37.53
N THR A 153 -15.24 -2.94 -38.40
CA THR A 153 -16.24 -4.00 -38.08
C THR A 153 -15.62 -5.29 -37.55
N LYS A 154 -14.31 -5.46 -37.70
CA LYS A 154 -13.62 -6.66 -37.19
C LYS A 154 -12.35 -6.29 -36.44
N TYR A 155 -12.27 -6.69 -35.18
CA TYR A 155 -11.08 -6.52 -34.34
C TYR A 155 -10.29 -7.80 -34.26
N THR A 156 -8.98 -7.69 -34.46
CA THR A 156 -8.10 -8.82 -34.25
C THR A 156 -7.92 -9.09 -32.77
N LYS A 157 -7.68 -10.35 -32.40
CA LYS A 157 -7.31 -10.73 -31.02
C LYS A 157 -6.18 -9.87 -30.47
N LYS A 158 -5.23 -9.44 -31.32
CA LYS A 158 -4.10 -8.57 -30.97
C LYS A 158 -4.55 -7.17 -30.55
N GLN A 159 -5.50 -6.54 -31.27
CA GLN A 159 -6.06 -5.22 -30.94
C GLN A 159 -6.83 -5.26 -29.61
N ILE A 160 -7.61 -6.32 -29.37
CA ILE A 160 -8.35 -6.50 -28.12
C ILE A 160 -7.41 -6.69 -26.93
N LEU A 161 -6.34 -7.46 -27.11
CA LEU A 161 -5.31 -7.66 -26.09
C LEU A 161 -4.53 -6.37 -25.82
N ALA A 162 -4.17 -5.60 -26.84
CA ALA A 162 -3.51 -4.31 -26.70
C ALA A 162 -4.36 -3.32 -25.90
N ALA A 163 -5.61 -3.10 -26.29
CA ALA A 163 -6.53 -2.22 -25.56
C ALA A 163 -6.82 -2.67 -24.12
N SER A 164 -6.79 -3.99 -23.86
CA SER A 164 -6.94 -4.52 -22.50
C SER A 164 -5.67 -4.37 -21.66
N SER A 165 -4.49 -4.24 -22.28
CA SER A 165 -3.21 -4.06 -21.58
C SER A 165 -2.93 -2.62 -21.18
N GLU A 166 -3.44 -1.63 -21.93
CA GLU A 166 -3.21 -0.21 -21.66
C GLU A 166 -3.70 0.27 -20.28
N LYS A 167 -4.69 -0.42 -19.72
CA LYS A 167 -5.25 -0.08 -18.38
C LYS A 167 -4.71 -0.97 -17.24
N LYS A 168 -3.77 -1.86 -17.54
CA LYS A 168 -3.15 -2.68 -16.50
C LYS A 168 -2.10 -1.87 -15.76
N GLN A 169 -2.21 -1.86 -14.44
CA GLN A 169 -1.19 -1.32 -13.57
C GLN A 169 -0.22 -2.42 -13.19
N HIS A 170 1.06 -2.16 -13.33
CA HIS A 170 2.11 -3.12 -13.02
C HIS A 170 2.57 -2.90 -11.57
N ILE A 171 2.68 -3.97 -10.82
CA ILE A 171 3.21 -3.96 -9.46
C ILE A 171 4.33 -4.96 -9.33
N LEU A 172 5.37 -4.56 -8.61
CA LEU A 172 6.48 -5.41 -8.20
C LEU A 172 6.36 -5.68 -6.70
N CYS A 173 6.38 -6.94 -6.30
CA CYS A 173 6.39 -7.35 -4.91
C CYS A 173 7.76 -7.89 -4.55
N GLY A 174 8.32 -7.41 -3.44
CA GLY A 174 9.46 -8.01 -2.77
C GLY A 174 9.03 -8.53 -1.40
N VAL A 175 9.50 -9.71 -1.02
CA VAL A 175 9.34 -10.27 0.33
C VAL A 175 10.70 -10.71 0.83
N ASN A 176 11.14 -10.13 1.95
CA ASN A 176 12.45 -10.47 2.55
C ASN A 176 12.40 -11.77 3.36
N ALA A 177 13.56 -12.21 3.86
CA ALA A 177 13.69 -13.43 4.64
C ALA A 177 12.86 -13.45 5.95
N GLU A 178 12.51 -12.27 6.49
CA GLU A 178 11.64 -12.12 7.66
C GLU A 178 10.15 -12.21 7.32
N GLY A 179 9.79 -12.35 6.05
CA GLY A 179 8.41 -12.34 5.57
C GLY A 179 7.78 -10.94 5.48
N LYS A 180 8.56 -9.88 5.67
CA LYS A 180 8.10 -8.50 5.43
C LYS A 180 8.03 -8.24 3.94
N ALA A 181 6.98 -7.56 3.50
CA ALA A 181 6.73 -7.32 2.10
C ALA A 181 6.74 -5.83 1.76
N GLN A 182 7.26 -5.51 0.58
CA GLN A 182 7.12 -4.22 -0.06
C GLN A 182 6.48 -4.41 -1.43
N VAL A 183 5.41 -3.66 -1.71
CA VAL A 183 4.73 -3.68 -3.01
C VAL A 183 4.84 -2.31 -3.65
N THR A 184 5.43 -2.28 -4.85
CA THR A 184 5.71 -1.02 -5.55
C THR A 184 4.93 -0.94 -6.86
N HIS A 185 4.23 0.16 -7.07
CA HIS A 185 3.59 0.48 -8.34
C HIS A 185 4.65 0.94 -9.36
N ILE A 186 4.72 0.24 -10.48
CA ILE A 186 5.64 0.56 -11.57
C ILE A 186 4.85 1.21 -12.71
N LYS A 187 5.19 2.45 -13.04
CA LYS A 187 4.61 3.14 -14.18
C LYS A 187 5.16 2.57 -15.48
N GLY A 188 4.29 2.04 -16.31
CA GLY A 188 4.67 1.35 -17.55
C GLY A 188 5.03 -0.11 -17.35
N GLN A 189 5.71 -0.71 -18.32
CA GLN A 189 6.08 -2.13 -18.25
C GLN A 189 7.29 -2.36 -17.34
N ILE A 190 7.27 -3.46 -16.59
CA ILE A 190 8.42 -3.88 -15.80
C ILE A 190 9.49 -4.43 -16.77
N THR A 191 10.66 -3.82 -16.74
CA THR A 191 11.81 -4.19 -17.56
C THR A 191 12.96 -4.69 -16.71
N LYS A 192 13.89 -5.41 -17.32
CA LYS A 192 15.09 -5.88 -16.61
C LYS A 192 15.91 -4.74 -15.99
N ASP A 193 15.90 -3.54 -16.59
CA ASP A 193 16.63 -2.40 -16.06
C ASP A 193 15.97 -1.83 -14.81
N ILE A 194 14.63 -1.85 -14.73
CA ILE A 194 13.90 -1.51 -13.50
C ILE A 194 14.28 -2.51 -12.38
N ILE A 195 14.31 -3.81 -12.69
CA ILE A 195 14.72 -4.82 -11.70
C ILE A 195 16.16 -4.58 -11.23
N LYS A 196 17.11 -4.32 -12.14
CA LYS A 196 18.50 -3.97 -11.76
C LYS A 196 18.56 -2.75 -10.85
N GLN A 197 17.74 -1.73 -11.13
CA GLN A 197 17.69 -0.53 -10.30
C GLN A 197 17.15 -0.84 -8.90
N VAL A 198 16.07 -1.61 -8.79
CA VAL A 198 15.48 -2.03 -7.51
C VAL A 198 16.49 -2.85 -6.70
N VAL A 199 17.16 -3.82 -7.34
CA VAL A 199 18.20 -4.65 -6.73
C VAL A 199 19.33 -3.79 -6.16
N LYS A 200 19.84 -2.85 -6.95
CA LYS A 200 20.93 -1.96 -6.52
C LYS A 200 20.52 -1.03 -5.38
N GLN A 201 19.33 -0.43 -5.46
CA GLN A 201 18.84 0.50 -4.45
C GLN A 201 18.61 -0.16 -3.09
N ASN A 202 18.20 -1.43 -3.09
CA ASN A 202 17.87 -2.17 -1.88
C ASN A 202 18.99 -3.10 -1.39
N GLY A 203 20.11 -3.21 -2.10
CA GLY A 203 21.22 -4.09 -1.70
C GLY A 203 20.86 -5.58 -1.76
N ILE A 204 20.01 -5.98 -2.70
CA ILE A 204 19.60 -7.38 -2.88
C ILE A 204 20.76 -8.16 -3.47
N THR A 205 21.14 -9.25 -2.81
CA THR A 205 22.24 -10.15 -3.24
C THR A 205 21.75 -11.48 -3.78
N HIS A 206 20.54 -11.88 -3.41
CA HIS A 206 19.95 -13.16 -3.81
C HIS A 206 18.46 -12.96 -4.13
N ILE A 207 18.05 -13.36 -5.34
CA ILE A 207 16.67 -13.29 -5.80
C ILE A 207 16.09 -14.70 -5.87
N ILE A 208 14.89 -14.85 -5.28
CA ILE A 208 14.03 -16.01 -5.47
C ILE A 208 12.86 -15.56 -6.35
N SER A 209 12.64 -16.19 -7.50
CA SER A 209 11.59 -15.79 -8.44
C SER A 209 10.96 -16.98 -9.15
N ASP A 210 9.94 -16.71 -9.96
CA ASP A 210 9.46 -17.65 -10.96
C ASP A 210 10.42 -17.75 -12.16
N GLU A 211 10.01 -18.48 -13.22
CA GLU A 211 10.81 -18.69 -14.44
C GLU A 211 11.01 -17.42 -15.30
N SER A 212 10.63 -16.24 -14.85
CA SER A 212 10.70 -15.01 -15.65
C SER A 212 12.17 -14.66 -15.98
N LYS A 213 12.42 -14.38 -17.27
CA LYS A 213 13.74 -13.94 -17.76
C LYS A 213 14.18 -12.58 -17.24
N LEU A 214 13.25 -11.82 -16.64
CA LEU A 214 13.52 -10.49 -16.07
C LEU A 214 14.57 -10.54 -14.95
N TYR A 215 14.60 -11.62 -14.19
CA TYR A 215 15.48 -11.78 -13.01
C TYR A 215 16.85 -12.42 -13.33
N GLN A 216 17.01 -13.00 -14.54
CA GLN A 216 18.22 -13.74 -14.91
C GLN A 216 19.39 -12.81 -15.30
N GLY A 217 20.62 -13.23 -14.96
CA GLY A 217 21.86 -12.59 -15.42
C GLY A 217 22.02 -11.14 -14.94
N ILE A 218 21.61 -10.84 -13.71
CA ILE A 218 21.91 -9.57 -13.03
C ILE A 218 23.28 -9.69 -12.38
N LYS A 219 24.22 -8.81 -12.78
CA LYS A 219 25.60 -8.88 -12.29
C LYS A 219 25.67 -8.71 -10.77
N GLY A 220 26.35 -9.61 -10.10
CA GLY A 220 26.54 -9.58 -8.65
C GLY A 220 25.36 -10.07 -7.82
N VAL A 221 24.39 -10.74 -8.46
CA VAL A 221 23.18 -11.27 -7.80
C VAL A 221 23.02 -12.74 -8.16
N THR A 222 22.82 -13.58 -7.16
CA THR A 222 22.43 -14.98 -7.34
C THR A 222 20.92 -15.04 -7.57
N THR A 223 20.46 -15.84 -8.53
CA THR A 223 19.03 -16.02 -8.81
C THR A 223 18.66 -17.48 -8.73
N GLU A 224 17.68 -17.80 -7.88
CA GLU A 224 17.02 -19.10 -7.83
C GLU A 224 15.62 -18.99 -8.40
N GLN A 225 15.25 -19.94 -9.26
CA GLN A 225 13.96 -19.93 -9.93
C GLN A 225 13.18 -21.21 -9.64
N SER A 226 11.91 -21.06 -9.29
CA SER A 226 10.94 -22.15 -9.21
C SER A 226 10.25 -22.36 -10.55
N ASN A 227 9.98 -23.62 -10.92
CA ASN A 227 9.36 -23.97 -12.19
C ASN A 227 7.91 -24.40 -11.99
N HIS A 228 6.98 -23.44 -12.01
CA HIS A 228 5.55 -23.69 -11.84
C HIS A 228 4.95 -24.51 -13.00
N SER A 229 5.51 -24.36 -14.20
CA SER A 229 5.05 -25.11 -15.38
C SER A 229 5.28 -26.62 -15.24
N LYS A 230 6.29 -27.01 -14.46
CA LYS A 230 6.62 -28.42 -14.14
C LYS A 230 6.12 -28.84 -12.76
N HIS A 231 5.23 -28.07 -12.12
CA HIS A 231 4.77 -28.30 -10.74
C HIS A 231 5.91 -28.34 -9.69
N ILE A 232 7.03 -27.67 -9.97
CA ILE A 232 8.14 -27.52 -9.02
C ILE A 232 7.95 -26.18 -8.32
N PHE A 233 7.40 -26.21 -7.11
CA PHE A 233 7.07 -25.01 -6.32
C PHE A 233 8.19 -24.56 -5.40
N MET A 234 9.26 -25.32 -5.28
CA MET A 234 10.45 -25.00 -4.49
C MET A 234 11.69 -25.00 -5.38
N THR A 235 12.61 -24.09 -5.08
CA THR A 235 13.94 -24.06 -5.71
C THR A 235 14.83 -25.17 -5.16
N GLU A 236 15.98 -25.43 -5.77
CA GLU A 236 16.99 -26.38 -5.25
C GLU A 236 17.45 -26.01 -3.84
N GLY A 237 17.48 -24.71 -3.50
CA GLY A 237 17.76 -24.19 -2.16
C GLY A 237 16.61 -24.31 -1.16
N GLY A 238 15.48 -24.92 -1.53
CA GLY A 238 14.33 -25.09 -0.65
C GLY A 238 13.47 -23.82 -0.49
N HIS A 239 13.62 -22.83 -1.35
CA HIS A 239 12.84 -21.59 -1.34
C HIS A 239 11.63 -21.67 -2.30
N SER A 240 10.64 -20.82 -2.07
CA SER A 240 9.40 -20.75 -2.86
C SER A 240 9.06 -19.32 -3.24
N SER A 241 8.39 -19.13 -4.40
CA SER A 241 7.79 -17.86 -4.82
C SER A 241 6.44 -17.56 -4.15
N ASN A 242 5.84 -18.53 -3.44
CA ASN A 242 4.56 -18.40 -2.74
C ASN A 242 4.41 -17.15 -1.85
N PRO A 243 5.45 -16.62 -1.18
CA PRO A 243 5.32 -15.38 -0.40
C PRO A 243 4.80 -14.20 -1.21
N CYS A 244 5.27 -13.99 -2.44
CA CYS A 244 4.81 -12.92 -3.33
C CYS A 244 3.38 -13.19 -3.82
N GLU A 245 3.06 -14.41 -4.25
CA GLU A 245 1.71 -14.79 -4.68
C GLU A 245 0.67 -14.54 -3.59
N ASN A 246 1.00 -14.85 -2.35
CA ASN A 246 0.15 -14.61 -1.20
C ASN A 246 -0.12 -13.10 -1.01
N ARG A 247 0.90 -12.24 -1.18
CA ARG A 247 0.74 -10.79 -1.13
C ARG A 247 -0.12 -10.27 -2.28
N PHE A 248 0.06 -10.79 -3.49
CA PHE A 248 -0.79 -10.42 -4.63
C PHE A 248 -2.25 -10.78 -4.44
N SER A 249 -2.55 -11.90 -3.82
CA SER A 249 -3.93 -12.27 -3.44
C SER A 249 -4.57 -11.21 -2.55
N TRP A 250 -3.85 -10.71 -1.55
CA TRP A 250 -4.32 -9.63 -0.68
C TRP A 250 -4.48 -8.31 -1.43
N VAL A 251 -3.50 -7.91 -2.21
CA VAL A 251 -3.54 -6.67 -2.99
C VAL A 251 -4.71 -6.68 -3.97
N LYS A 252 -4.89 -7.76 -4.73
CA LYS A 252 -6.00 -7.92 -5.67
C LYS A 252 -7.36 -7.86 -4.98
N ARG A 253 -7.48 -8.42 -3.78
CA ARG A 253 -8.70 -8.35 -2.98
C ARG A 253 -8.97 -6.92 -2.51
N ILE A 254 -7.97 -6.22 -1.97
CA ILE A 254 -8.13 -4.84 -1.49
C ILE A 254 -8.48 -3.91 -2.65
N VAL A 255 -7.69 -3.92 -3.72
CA VAL A 255 -7.90 -3.03 -4.87
C VAL A 255 -9.14 -3.44 -5.68
N GLY A 256 -9.37 -4.73 -5.89
CA GLY A 256 -10.50 -5.22 -6.69
C GLY A 256 -11.86 -5.10 -6.00
N CYS A 257 -11.95 -5.35 -4.69
CA CYS A 257 -13.22 -5.36 -3.96
C CYS A 257 -13.58 -4.00 -3.35
N TYR A 258 -12.59 -3.29 -2.79
CA TYR A 258 -12.84 -2.05 -2.04
C TYR A 258 -12.53 -0.78 -2.82
N HIS A 259 -11.63 -0.84 -3.79
CA HIS A 259 -11.09 0.36 -4.47
C HIS A 259 -11.01 0.20 -5.98
N THR A 260 -12.07 -0.31 -6.60
CA THR A 260 -12.17 -0.64 -8.04
C THR A 260 -11.84 0.52 -8.99
N HIS A 261 -11.92 1.76 -8.52
CA HIS A 261 -11.67 2.97 -9.29
C HIS A 261 -10.51 3.82 -8.74
N THR A 262 -9.49 3.16 -8.17
CA THR A 262 -8.30 3.88 -7.70
C THR A 262 -7.56 4.48 -8.89
N ALA A 263 -7.42 5.82 -8.91
CA ALA A 263 -6.61 6.49 -9.92
C ALA A 263 -5.12 6.16 -9.72
N ASP A 264 -4.38 6.01 -10.83
CA ASP A 264 -2.97 5.60 -10.87
C ASP A 264 -2.07 6.39 -9.90
N LYS A 265 -2.30 7.71 -9.82
CA LYS A 265 -1.53 8.60 -8.94
C LYS A 265 -1.65 8.28 -7.45
N TYR A 266 -2.70 7.54 -7.05
CA TYR A 266 -2.92 7.15 -5.66
C TYR A 266 -2.66 5.66 -5.41
N LEU A 267 -2.43 4.86 -6.46
CA LEU A 267 -2.33 3.41 -6.32
C LEU A 267 -1.28 3.01 -5.28
N GLN A 268 -0.09 3.63 -5.31
CA GLN A 268 0.96 3.34 -4.33
C GLN A 268 0.49 3.48 -2.88
N LEU A 269 -0.34 4.47 -2.57
CA LEU A 269 -0.87 4.64 -1.20
C LEU A 269 -1.80 3.51 -0.74
N TYR A 270 -2.32 2.72 -1.66
CA TYR A 270 -3.14 1.54 -1.35
C TYR A 270 -2.31 0.26 -1.28
N LEU A 271 -1.06 0.29 -1.73
CA LEU A 271 -0.12 -0.83 -1.70
C LEU A 271 0.75 -0.83 -0.43
N ASN A 272 0.89 0.31 0.22
CA ASN A 272 1.56 0.46 1.53
C ASN A 272 0.66 -0.08 2.66
#